data_73c92a67ed99e605501c99d01014bd26
#
_entry.id   73c92a67ed99e605501c99d01014bd26
#
_cell.length_a   1.000
_cell.length_b   1.000
_cell.length_c   1.000
_cell.angle_alpha   90.00
_cell.angle_beta   90.00
_cell.angle_gamma   90.00
#
_symmetry.space_group_name_H-M   'P 1'
#
loop_
_entity.id
_entity.type
_entity.pdbx_description
1 polymer ?
#
loop_
_entity_poly.entity_id
_entity_poly.type
_entity_poly.pdbx_seq_one_letter_code
_entity_poly.pdbx_strand_id
1 'polypeptide(L)'
;MKKIFLIITCLLAFTLTTKAQEISENTIGLRLSGGEDFGAEISYQKALSENNRVAIGLALGDHFGNFKAIGLYQWVWNFKNRFNWYSGFGAGLGNTDNTAVFATGNLGIEYDFKAPILISLDYRPEIKIVGNSVSHTLIAFAIRYQF
;
A
#
# COMPACT_ATOMS: atom_id res chain seq x y z
N MET A 1 -5.65 -24.62 -18.77
CA MET A 1 -4.45 -24.99 -18.00
C MET A 1 -3.15 -24.43 -18.59
N LYS A 2 -2.89 -24.51 -19.88
CA LYS A 2 -1.67 -23.95 -20.51
C LYS A 2 -1.52 -22.43 -20.31
N LYS A 3 -2.61 -21.65 -20.35
CA LYS A 3 -2.59 -20.19 -20.15
C LYS A 3 -2.27 -19.80 -18.69
N ILE A 4 -2.78 -20.56 -17.73
CA ILE A 4 -2.51 -20.34 -16.30
C ILE A 4 -1.05 -20.67 -15.97
N PHE A 5 -0.53 -21.75 -16.55
CA PHE A 5 0.87 -22.14 -16.41
C PHE A 5 1.81 -21.07 -16.98
N LEU A 6 1.46 -20.48 -18.10
CA LEU A 6 2.23 -19.42 -18.76
C LEU A 6 2.23 -18.12 -17.94
N ILE A 7 1.11 -17.78 -17.31
CA ILE A 7 0.99 -16.63 -16.41
C ILE A 7 1.82 -16.84 -15.14
N ILE A 8 1.78 -18.04 -14.56
CA ILE A 8 2.58 -18.39 -13.38
C ILE A 8 4.08 -18.39 -13.71
N THR A 9 4.47 -18.89 -14.88
CA THR A 9 5.87 -18.89 -15.34
C THR A 9 6.37 -17.48 -15.61
N CYS A 10 5.56 -16.61 -16.21
CA CYS A 10 5.89 -15.19 -16.36
C CYS A 10 6.03 -14.48 -15.01
N LEU A 11 5.13 -14.72 -14.06
CA LEU A 11 5.23 -14.16 -12.69
C LEU A 11 6.49 -14.64 -11.97
N LEU A 12 6.87 -15.90 -12.10
CA LEU A 12 8.12 -16.44 -11.56
C LEU A 12 9.37 -15.87 -12.24
N ALA A 13 9.33 -15.65 -13.57
CA ALA A 13 10.46 -15.08 -14.30
C ALA A 13 10.75 -13.62 -13.88
N PHE A 14 9.73 -12.87 -13.50
CA PHE A 14 9.90 -11.49 -13.00
C PHE A 14 10.55 -11.42 -11.61
N THR A 15 10.59 -12.51 -10.85
CA THR A 15 11.19 -12.53 -9.51
C THR A 15 12.71 -12.73 -9.51
N LEU A 16 13.33 -13.06 -10.64
CA LEU A 16 14.73 -13.52 -10.70
C LEU A 16 15.77 -12.43 -11.06
N THR A 17 15.37 -11.19 -11.31
CA THR A 17 16.30 -10.16 -11.81
C THR A 17 16.35 -8.87 -10.99
N THR A 18 16.02 -8.90 -9.72
CA THR A 18 16.06 -7.70 -8.89
C THR A 18 17.38 -7.59 -8.14
N LYS A 19 18.27 -6.72 -8.61
CA LYS A 19 19.23 -6.10 -7.71
C LYS A 19 18.42 -5.25 -6.74
N ALA A 20 18.47 -5.59 -5.46
CA ALA A 20 17.79 -4.83 -4.43
C ALA A 20 18.28 -3.38 -4.46
N GLN A 21 17.41 -2.46 -4.85
CA GLN A 21 17.60 -1.08 -4.52
C GLN A 21 17.23 -0.96 -3.05
N GLU A 22 18.13 -0.48 -2.24
CA GLU A 22 17.92 -0.29 -0.82
C GLU A 22 16.71 0.64 -0.62
N ILE A 23 15.62 0.10 -0.10
CA ILE A 23 14.45 0.92 0.23
C ILE A 23 14.78 1.79 1.43
N SER A 24 14.32 3.03 1.42
CA SER A 24 14.54 3.96 2.55
C SER A 24 14.07 3.35 3.85
N GLU A 25 14.87 3.50 4.89
CA GLU A 25 14.61 2.92 6.20
C GLU A 25 13.28 3.40 6.77
N ASN A 26 13.01 4.69 6.65
CA ASN A 26 11.76 5.29 7.12
C ASN A 26 11.20 6.25 6.08
N THR A 27 9.88 6.24 5.89
CA THR A 27 9.18 7.24 5.09
C THR A 27 7.90 7.68 5.78
N ILE A 28 7.58 8.96 5.67
CA ILE A 28 6.32 9.54 6.15
C ILE A 28 5.70 10.43 5.07
N GLY A 29 4.40 10.43 4.94
CA GLY A 29 3.74 11.29 3.96
C GLY A 29 2.23 11.18 3.95
N LEU A 30 1.66 11.71 2.90
CA LEU A 30 0.22 11.74 2.65
C LEU A 30 -0.14 10.80 1.51
N ARG A 31 -1.19 10.04 1.72
CA ARG A 31 -1.85 9.23 0.71
C ARG A 31 -3.25 9.79 0.47
N LEU A 32 -3.54 10.13 -0.77
CA LEU A 32 -4.82 10.69 -1.20
C LEU A 32 -5.55 9.64 -2.03
N SER A 33 -6.75 9.29 -1.64
CA SER A 33 -7.59 8.32 -2.34
C SER A 33 -8.88 8.94 -2.83
N GLY A 34 -9.38 8.44 -3.96
CA GLY A 34 -10.72 8.77 -4.45
C GLY A 34 -11.77 7.92 -3.73
N GLY A 35 -12.29 8.38 -2.62
CA GLY A 35 -13.34 7.71 -1.86
C GLY A 35 -14.16 8.73 -1.09
N GLU A 36 -15.41 8.39 -0.80
CA GLU A 36 -16.36 9.34 -0.19
C GLU A 36 -16.07 9.56 1.31
N ASP A 37 -15.50 8.57 2.01
CA ASP A 37 -15.40 8.63 3.48
C ASP A 37 -14.03 9.08 4.02
N PHE A 38 -12.93 8.72 3.35
CA PHE A 38 -11.56 8.99 3.81
C PHE A 38 -10.65 9.35 2.62
N GLY A 39 -10.65 10.62 2.22
CA GLY A 39 -9.85 11.10 1.09
C GLY A 39 -8.37 11.26 1.37
N ALA A 40 -7.97 11.45 2.63
CA ALA A 40 -6.59 11.69 3.05
C ALA A 40 -6.17 10.78 4.19
N GLU A 41 -4.97 10.22 4.08
CA GLU A 41 -4.37 9.30 5.05
C GLU A 41 -2.92 9.72 5.30
N ILE A 42 -2.52 9.85 6.57
CA ILE A 42 -1.12 9.94 6.94
C ILE A 42 -0.54 8.55 6.87
N SER A 43 0.53 8.39 6.11
CA SER A 43 1.18 7.10 5.86
C SER A 43 2.61 7.12 6.36
N TYR A 44 2.95 6.14 7.18
CA TYR A 44 4.31 5.87 7.62
C TYR A 44 4.75 4.49 7.15
N GLN A 45 5.99 4.39 6.67
CA GLN A 45 6.55 3.10 6.27
C GLN A 45 7.92 2.92 6.90
N LYS A 46 8.20 1.69 7.33
CA LYS A 46 9.49 1.27 7.88
C LYS A 46 10.00 0.04 7.16
N ALA A 47 11.23 0.11 6.64
CA ALA A 47 11.90 -1.04 6.07
C ALA A 47 12.23 -2.06 7.17
N LEU A 48 11.96 -3.32 6.88
CA LEU A 48 12.34 -4.46 7.74
C LEU A 48 13.56 -5.19 7.17
N SER A 49 13.69 -5.17 5.86
CA SER A 49 14.80 -5.75 5.12
C SER A 49 14.93 -5.02 3.77
N GLU A 50 15.88 -5.45 2.94
CA GLU A 50 16.12 -4.86 1.61
C GLU A 50 14.88 -4.82 0.71
N ASN A 51 13.95 -5.77 0.88
CA ASN A 51 12.78 -5.93 0.02
C ASN A 51 11.44 -5.89 0.76
N ASN A 52 11.45 -5.79 2.08
CA ASN A 52 10.23 -5.87 2.88
C ASN A 52 10.07 -4.63 3.75
N ARG A 53 8.84 -4.16 3.87
CA ARG A 53 8.51 -3.05 4.76
C ARG A 53 7.14 -3.23 5.40
N VAL A 54 6.95 -2.58 6.52
CA VAL A 54 5.64 -2.37 7.15
C VAL A 54 5.18 -0.96 6.81
N ALA A 55 3.91 -0.83 6.44
CA ALA A 55 3.26 0.45 6.24
C ALA A 55 2.10 0.61 7.23
N ILE A 56 1.99 1.77 7.84
CA ILE A 56 0.90 2.14 8.73
C ILE A 56 0.23 3.36 8.15
N GLY A 57 -1.10 3.34 8.05
CA GLY A 57 -1.91 4.44 7.59
C GLY A 57 -2.92 4.87 8.65
N LEU A 58 -3.09 6.16 8.81
CA LEU A 58 -4.09 6.76 9.68
C LEU A 58 -4.88 7.80 8.90
N ALA A 59 -6.18 7.61 8.79
CA ALA A 59 -7.09 8.57 8.17
C ALA A 59 -8.13 9.06 9.17
N LEU A 60 -8.44 10.34 9.10
CA LEU A 60 -9.50 10.99 9.86
C LEU A 60 -10.59 11.40 8.88
N GLY A 61 -11.84 11.07 9.17
CA GLY A 61 -12.99 11.51 8.39
C GLY A 61 -13.34 12.97 8.68
N ASP A 62 -14.31 13.49 7.95
CA ASP A 62 -14.77 14.89 8.02
C ASP A 62 -15.25 15.31 9.41
N HIS A 63 -15.67 14.37 10.22
CA HIS A 63 -15.97 14.57 11.64
C HIS A 63 -14.89 13.85 12.46
N PHE A 64 -14.28 14.52 13.39
CA PHE A 64 -13.22 13.99 14.26
C PHE A 64 -13.58 12.70 15.04
N GLY A 65 -14.84 12.26 14.96
CA GLY A 65 -15.29 10.96 15.48
C GLY A 65 -15.02 9.76 14.58
N ASN A 66 -14.72 9.99 13.31
CA ASN A 66 -14.47 8.93 12.34
C ASN A 66 -12.98 8.78 12.10
N PHE A 67 -12.46 7.58 12.30
CA PHE A 67 -11.06 7.27 12.05
C PHE A 67 -10.90 5.93 11.33
N LYS A 68 -9.78 5.78 10.65
CA LYS A 68 -9.39 4.55 9.99
C LYS A 68 -7.90 4.32 10.21
N ALA A 69 -7.56 3.16 10.71
CA ALA A 69 -6.17 2.74 10.92
C ALA A 69 -5.91 1.46 10.14
N ILE A 70 -4.78 1.39 9.45
CA ILE A 70 -4.39 0.28 8.59
C ILE A 70 -2.96 -0.10 8.87
N GLY A 71 -2.68 -1.40 8.94
CA GLY A 71 -1.34 -1.96 8.94
C GLY A 71 -1.17 -2.89 7.75
N LEU A 72 -0.08 -2.74 7.02
CA LEU A 72 0.25 -3.50 5.83
C LEU A 72 1.66 -4.05 5.92
N TYR A 73 1.84 -5.30 5.51
CA TYR A 73 3.13 -5.87 5.20
C TYR A 73 3.31 -5.88 3.69
N GLN A 74 4.41 -5.31 3.20
CA GLN A 74 4.65 -5.10 1.78
C GLN A 74 5.99 -5.69 1.36
N TRP A 75 6.01 -6.32 0.18
CA TRP A 75 7.20 -6.67 -0.58
C TRP A 75 7.40 -5.65 -1.67
N VAL A 76 8.64 -5.20 -1.83
CA VAL A 76 9.05 -4.20 -2.81
C VAL A 76 10.06 -4.82 -3.77
N TRP A 77 9.86 -4.64 -5.05
CA TRP A 77 10.75 -5.10 -6.10
C TRP A 77 11.14 -3.94 -7.02
N ASN A 78 12.42 -3.83 -7.30
CA ASN A 78 12.88 -2.86 -8.28
C ASN A 78 12.53 -3.34 -9.69
N PHE A 79 11.82 -2.52 -10.44
CA PHE A 79 11.47 -2.82 -11.83
C PHE A 79 12.53 -2.31 -12.80
N LYS A 80 12.89 -1.04 -12.72
CA LYS A 80 13.90 -0.42 -13.57
C LYS A 80 14.36 0.91 -12.96
N ASN A 81 15.68 1.08 -12.81
CA ASN A 81 16.27 2.30 -12.24
C ASN A 81 15.66 2.64 -10.88
N ARG A 82 14.84 3.71 -10.82
CA ARG A 82 14.19 4.24 -9.63
C ARG A 82 12.71 3.88 -9.53
N PHE A 83 12.21 3.08 -10.48
CA PHE A 83 10.86 2.54 -10.43
C PHE A 83 10.84 1.23 -9.66
N ASN A 84 10.03 1.19 -8.63
CA ASN A 84 9.70 -0.01 -7.90
C ASN A 84 8.22 -0.33 -8.06
N TRP A 85 7.90 -1.59 -7.96
CA TRP A 85 6.53 -2.02 -7.71
C TRP A 85 6.49 -2.74 -6.37
N TYR A 86 5.35 -2.74 -5.75
CA TYR A 86 5.16 -3.39 -4.46
C TYR A 86 3.80 -4.05 -4.37
N SER A 87 3.75 -5.10 -3.60
CA SER A 87 2.52 -5.80 -3.27
C SER A 87 2.53 -6.15 -1.80
N GLY A 88 1.35 -6.24 -1.21
CA GLY A 88 1.25 -6.55 0.19
C GLY A 88 -0.16 -6.91 0.62
N PHE A 89 -0.28 -7.23 1.88
CA PHE A 89 -1.55 -7.47 2.54
C PHE A 89 -1.51 -6.97 3.97
N GLY A 90 -2.66 -6.81 4.54
CA GLY A 90 -2.79 -6.39 5.92
C GLY A 90 -4.22 -6.34 6.39
N ALA A 91 -4.41 -5.62 7.45
CA ALA A 91 -5.73 -5.43 8.05
C ALA A 91 -5.85 -4.01 8.59
N GLY A 92 -7.07 -3.60 8.81
CA GLY A 92 -7.38 -2.32 9.40
C GLY A 92 -8.65 -2.35 10.19
N LEU A 93 -8.84 -1.27 10.89
CA LEU A 93 -10.05 -0.98 11.63
C LEU A 93 -10.49 0.46 11.36
N GLY A 94 -11.77 0.66 11.34
CA GLY A 94 -12.35 1.99 11.15
C GLY A 94 -13.65 2.13 11.91
N ASN A 95 -13.96 3.37 12.22
CA ASN A 95 -15.22 3.74 12.85
C ASN A 95 -15.86 4.87 12.04
N THR A 96 -16.93 4.56 11.32
CA THR A 96 -17.74 5.56 10.62
C THR A 96 -19.11 5.67 11.30
N ASP A 97 -19.84 4.59 11.44
CA ASP A 97 -21.10 4.49 12.21
C ASP A 97 -21.00 3.37 13.25
N ASN A 98 -20.23 2.35 12.93
CA ASN A 98 -19.91 1.21 13.79
C ASN A 98 -18.47 0.78 13.54
N THR A 99 -17.84 0.19 14.56
CA THR A 99 -16.50 -0.35 14.42
C THR A 99 -16.50 -1.48 13.39
N ALA A 100 -15.75 -1.30 12.33
CA ALA A 100 -15.54 -2.28 11.27
C ALA A 100 -14.09 -2.75 11.27
N VAL A 101 -13.91 -4.06 11.10
CA VAL A 101 -12.59 -4.67 10.87
C VAL A 101 -12.56 -5.19 9.43
N PHE A 102 -11.49 -4.92 8.72
CA PHE A 102 -11.35 -5.33 7.33
C PHE A 102 -9.96 -5.90 7.06
N ALA A 103 -9.90 -6.81 6.11
CA ALA A 103 -8.66 -7.25 5.47
C ALA A 103 -8.44 -6.46 4.20
N THR A 104 -7.19 -6.25 3.84
CA THR A 104 -6.84 -5.49 2.65
C THR A 104 -5.65 -6.09 1.94
N GLY A 105 -5.70 -6.05 0.61
CA GLY A 105 -4.55 -6.21 -0.26
C GLY A 105 -3.99 -4.84 -0.64
N ASN A 106 -2.80 -4.84 -1.21
CA ASN A 106 -2.18 -3.63 -1.72
C ASN A 106 -1.28 -3.98 -2.91
N LEU A 107 -1.42 -3.24 -3.98
CA LEU A 107 -0.57 -3.35 -5.16
C LEU A 107 -0.29 -1.95 -5.67
N GLY A 108 0.97 -1.63 -5.92
CA GLY A 108 1.33 -0.30 -6.36
C GLY A 108 2.66 -0.22 -7.08
N ILE A 109 2.87 0.94 -7.64
CA ILE A 109 4.14 1.36 -8.23
C ILE A 109 4.62 2.60 -7.50
N GLU A 110 5.92 2.75 -7.39
CA GLU A 110 6.54 3.92 -6.77
C GLU A 110 7.76 4.37 -7.55
N TYR A 111 8.00 5.65 -7.50
CA TYR A 111 9.18 6.30 -8.06
C TYR A 111 9.97 6.98 -6.96
N ASP A 112 11.23 6.60 -6.82
CA ASP A 112 12.18 7.16 -5.89
C ASP A 112 12.98 8.27 -6.56
N PHE A 113 12.75 9.51 -6.14
CA PHE A 113 13.50 10.66 -6.66
C PHE A 113 14.93 10.70 -6.09
N LYS A 114 15.84 11.41 -6.75
CA LYS A 114 17.18 11.71 -6.21
C LYS A 114 17.11 12.61 -4.96
N ALA A 115 16.01 13.31 -4.76
CA ALA A 115 15.67 14.01 -3.53
C ALA A 115 15.01 13.02 -2.54
N PRO A 116 14.91 13.32 -1.25
CA PRO A 116 14.29 12.45 -0.25
C PRO A 116 12.75 12.41 -0.40
N ILE A 117 12.27 12.19 -1.62
CA ILE A 117 10.86 12.17 -2.00
C ILE A 117 10.55 10.87 -2.73
N LEU A 118 9.50 10.20 -2.29
CA LEU A 118 8.93 8.99 -2.87
C LEU A 118 7.49 9.29 -3.30
N ILE A 119 7.17 9.03 -4.55
CA ILE A 119 5.80 9.14 -5.07
C ILE A 119 5.31 7.74 -5.41
N SER A 120 4.07 7.43 -5.07
CA SER A 120 3.45 6.15 -5.40
C SER A 120 2.01 6.29 -5.88
N LEU A 121 1.61 5.34 -6.70
CA LEU A 121 0.23 5.09 -7.09
C LEU A 121 -0.10 3.66 -6.71
N ASP A 122 -1.16 3.47 -5.96
CA ASP A 122 -1.55 2.15 -5.47
C ASP A 122 -3.05 1.84 -5.59
N TYR A 123 -3.31 0.56 -5.67
CA TYR A 123 -4.62 -0.05 -5.63
C TYR A 123 -4.75 -0.85 -4.34
N ARG A 124 -5.78 -0.58 -3.56
CA ARG A 124 -6.01 -1.18 -2.25
C ARG A 124 -7.45 -1.69 -2.14
N PRO A 125 -7.72 -2.96 -2.50
CA PRO A 125 -9.01 -3.58 -2.24
C PRO A 125 -9.16 -3.87 -0.74
N GLU A 126 -10.34 -3.58 -0.21
CA GLU A 126 -10.69 -3.81 1.19
C GLU A 126 -11.91 -4.72 1.29
N ILE A 127 -11.84 -5.73 2.14
CA ILE A 127 -12.92 -6.67 2.42
C ILE A 127 -13.27 -6.57 3.89
N LYS A 128 -14.48 -6.13 4.22
CA LYS A 128 -14.95 -6.09 5.60
C LYS A 128 -15.16 -7.51 6.14
N ILE A 129 -14.54 -7.80 7.27
CA ILE A 129 -14.66 -9.07 7.98
C ILE A 129 -15.81 -8.99 9.00
N VAL A 130 -15.99 -7.84 9.64
CA VAL A 130 -17.05 -7.56 10.61
C VAL A 130 -17.82 -6.34 10.14
N GLY A 131 -19.15 -6.46 10.06
CA GLY A 131 -20.06 -5.43 9.56
C GLY A 131 -20.66 -5.81 8.20
N ASN A 132 -21.61 -5.00 7.69
CA ASN A 132 -22.23 -5.24 6.37
C ASN A 132 -21.17 -5.10 5.27
N SER A 133 -21.10 -6.12 4.44
CA SER A 133 -20.08 -6.27 3.41
C SER A 133 -20.27 -5.27 2.27
N VAL A 134 -19.42 -4.26 2.23
CA VAL A 134 -19.12 -3.52 1.00
C VAL A 134 -17.61 -3.60 0.80
N SER A 135 -17.18 -4.18 -0.29
CA SER A 135 -15.76 -4.11 -0.67
C SER A 135 -15.52 -2.75 -1.31
N HIS A 136 -14.67 -1.97 -0.70
CA HIS A 136 -14.22 -0.72 -1.26
C HIS A 136 -12.91 -0.94 -2.01
N THR A 137 -12.89 -0.52 -3.25
CA THR A 137 -11.70 -0.48 -4.10
C THR A 137 -11.18 0.93 -4.12
N LEU A 138 -9.98 1.15 -3.60
CA LEU A 138 -9.39 2.47 -3.51
C LEU A 138 -8.12 2.54 -4.37
N ILE A 139 -8.16 3.42 -5.36
CA ILE A 139 -6.95 3.88 -6.06
C ILE A 139 -6.48 5.14 -5.37
N ALA A 140 -5.20 5.21 -5.06
CA ALA A 140 -4.64 6.34 -4.35
C ALA A 140 -3.27 6.76 -4.89
N PHE A 141 -3.01 8.04 -4.76
CA PHE A 141 -1.72 8.66 -4.97
C PHE A 141 -1.11 9.02 -3.62
N ALA A 142 0.19 8.79 -3.47
CA ALA A 142 0.88 9.19 -2.26
C ALA A 142 2.21 9.89 -2.54
N ILE A 143 2.51 10.84 -1.69
CA ILE A 143 3.80 11.52 -1.63
C ILE A 143 4.37 11.35 -0.23
N ARG A 144 5.63 10.93 -0.14
CA ARG A 144 6.33 10.62 1.11
C ARG A 144 7.70 11.23 1.15
N TYR A 145 8.10 11.65 2.33
CA TYR A 145 9.46 12.06 2.66
C TYR A 145 10.23 10.86 3.20
N GLN A 146 11.45 10.69 2.75
CA GLN A 146 12.37 9.59 3.12
C GLN A 146 13.44 10.11 4.10
N PHE A 147 13.69 9.38 5.18
CA PHE A 147 14.70 9.75 6.19
C PHE A 147 15.29 8.54 6.91
#